data_cae702662b681c538b218d869d22adee
#
_entry.id   cae702662b681c538b218d869d22adee
#
_cell.length_a   1.000
_cell.length_b   1.000
_cell.length_c   1.000
_cell.angle_alpha   90.00
_cell.angle_beta   90.00
_cell.angle_gamma   90.00
#
_symmetry.space_group_name_H-M   'P 1'
#
loop_
_entity.id
_entity.type
_entity.pdbx_description
1 polymer ?
#
loop_
_entity_poly.entity_id
_entity_poly.type
_entity_poly.pdbx_seq_one_letter_code
_entity_poly.pdbx_strand_id
1 'polypeptide(L)' 'MQNLITISPNVQSGEPVFTNTRVPLKNLFDYIKTGHSLDDFLEDFPSVGKQHAIEVLEYFEKLLNFHSSSNVQSVA' A
#
# COMPACT_ATOMS: atom_id res chain seq x y z
N MET A 1 15.29 7.91 5.84
CA MET A 1 13.93 7.39 5.86
C MET A 1 13.31 7.41 4.47
N GLN A 2 12.74 6.33 4.08
CA GLN A 2 12.12 6.24 2.76
C GLN A 2 10.79 6.93 2.73
N ASN A 3 10.56 7.67 1.68
CA ASN A 3 9.25 8.25 1.45
C ASN A 3 8.47 7.30 0.55
N LEU A 4 7.65 6.48 1.15
CA LEU A 4 6.94 5.44 0.41
C LEU A 4 5.64 5.93 -0.19
N ILE A 5 5.01 6.91 0.44
CA ILE A 5 3.66 7.32 0.10
C ILE A 5 3.64 8.84 -0.03
N THR A 6 3.01 9.32 -1.08
CA THR A 6 2.88 10.75 -1.32
C THR A 6 1.41 11.12 -1.35
N ILE A 7 1.08 12.20 -0.67
CA ILE A 7 -0.26 12.79 -0.71
C ILE A 7 -0.07 14.24 -1.13
N SER A 8 -0.58 14.58 -2.29
CA SER A 8 -0.42 15.92 -2.82
C SER A 8 -1.69 16.32 -3.57
N PRO A 9 -2.20 17.52 -3.35
CA PRO A 9 -3.42 17.93 -4.06
C PRO A 9 -3.22 17.99 -5.57
N ASN A 10 -1.98 18.03 -6.03
CA ASN A 10 -1.71 18.09 -7.45
C ASN A 10 -1.55 16.71 -8.07
N VAL A 11 -1.61 15.65 -7.28
CA VAL A 11 -1.45 14.29 -7.78
C VAL A 11 -2.68 13.51 -7.38
N GLN A 12 -3.46 13.08 -8.37
CA GLN A 12 -4.67 12.27 -8.14
C GLN A 12 -5.59 12.92 -7.11
N SER A 13 -5.70 14.24 -7.15
CA SER A 13 -6.60 15.00 -6.30
C SER A 13 -6.39 14.72 -4.81
N GLY A 14 -5.16 14.50 -4.41
CA GLY A 14 -4.84 14.30 -3.01
C GLY A 14 -4.95 12.88 -2.53
N GLU A 15 -5.21 11.93 -3.41
CA GLU A 15 -5.21 10.53 -3.01
C GLU A 15 -3.81 10.06 -2.69
N PRO A 16 -3.64 9.21 -1.67
CA PRO A 16 -2.32 8.63 -1.42
C PRO A 16 -1.87 7.79 -2.60
N VAL A 17 -0.65 8.06 -3.06
CA VAL A 17 -0.09 7.32 -4.19
C VAL A 17 1.27 6.78 -3.79
N PHE A 18 1.72 5.77 -4.54
CA PHE A 18 3.11 5.33 -4.42
C PHE A 18 4.00 6.49 -4.84
N THR A 19 4.99 6.82 -4.00
CA THR A 19 5.87 7.95 -4.26
C THR A 19 6.53 7.81 -5.63
N ASN A 20 6.63 8.91 -6.35
CA ASN A 20 7.18 9.00 -7.69
C ASN A 20 6.31 8.31 -8.75
N THR A 21 5.07 8.03 -8.42
CA THR A 21 4.12 7.51 -9.40
C THR A 21 2.81 8.26 -9.24
N ARG A 22 1.87 7.99 -10.13
CA ARG A 22 0.50 8.47 -9.98
C ARG A 22 -0.45 7.33 -9.61
N VAL A 23 0.08 6.20 -9.16
CA VAL A 23 -0.72 5.02 -8.87
C VAL A 23 -1.23 5.11 -7.44
N PRO A 24 -2.55 5.18 -7.23
CA PRO A 24 -3.10 5.23 -5.88
C PRO A 24 -2.83 3.94 -5.11
N LEU A 25 -2.57 4.10 -3.83
CA LEU A 25 -2.38 2.92 -2.98
C LEU A 25 -3.60 2.02 -2.99
N LYS A 26 -4.77 2.60 -3.08
CA LYS A 26 -5.99 1.80 -3.01
C LYS A 26 -6.08 0.81 -4.15
N ASN A 27 -5.40 1.07 -5.27
CA ASN A 27 -5.42 0.11 -6.36
C ASN A 27 -4.77 -1.22 -5.96
N LEU A 28 -3.71 -1.15 -5.18
CA LEU A 28 -3.08 -2.38 -4.70
C LEU A 28 -4.03 -3.16 -3.81
N PHE A 29 -4.68 -2.45 -2.89
CA PHE A 29 -5.60 -3.14 -1.99
C PHE A 29 -6.81 -3.69 -2.72
N ASP A 30 -7.30 -2.99 -3.74
CA ASP A 30 -8.40 -3.49 -4.54
C ASP A 30 -8.02 -4.78 -5.25
N TYR A 31 -6.81 -4.85 -5.80
CA TYR A 31 -6.35 -6.07 -6.44
C TYR A 31 -6.34 -7.23 -5.47
N ILE A 32 -5.79 -7.00 -4.29
CA ILE A 32 -5.70 -8.06 -3.30
C ILE A 32 -7.09 -8.50 -2.85
N LYS A 33 -7.99 -7.54 -2.63
CA LYS A 33 -9.32 -7.85 -2.17
C LYS A 33 -10.11 -8.67 -3.19
N THR A 34 -9.80 -8.49 -4.46
CA THR A 34 -10.53 -9.21 -5.51
C THR A 34 -9.82 -10.46 -5.96
N GLY A 35 -8.81 -10.91 -5.23
CA GLY A 35 -8.18 -12.20 -5.50
C GLY A 35 -6.99 -12.16 -6.42
N HIS A 36 -6.52 -10.97 -6.79
CA HIS A 36 -5.34 -10.86 -7.64
C HIS A 36 -4.09 -10.88 -6.79
N SER A 37 -2.99 -11.33 -7.38
CA SER A 37 -1.73 -11.37 -6.68
C SER A 37 -1.01 -10.04 -6.77
N LEU A 38 0.02 -9.88 -5.94
CA LEU A 38 0.90 -8.73 -6.05
C LEU A 38 1.53 -8.67 -7.44
N ASP A 39 1.92 -9.82 -7.98
CA ASP A 39 2.54 -9.84 -9.29
C ASP A 39 1.57 -9.34 -10.37
N ASP A 40 0.29 -9.68 -10.25
CA ASP A 40 -0.71 -9.15 -11.17
C ASP A 40 -0.75 -7.62 -11.11
N PHE A 41 -0.73 -7.09 -9.91
CA PHE A 41 -0.74 -5.65 -9.73
C PHE A 41 0.49 -4.99 -10.37
N LEU A 42 1.66 -5.58 -10.14
CA LEU A 42 2.89 -5.01 -10.67
C LEU A 42 2.94 -5.08 -12.18
N GLU A 43 2.33 -6.09 -12.75
CA GLU A 43 2.28 -6.21 -14.19
C GLU A 43 1.42 -5.12 -14.82
N ASP A 44 0.31 -4.80 -14.17
CA ASP A 44 -0.60 -3.79 -14.68
C ASP A 44 -0.13 -2.37 -14.36
N PHE A 45 0.69 -2.20 -13.33
CA PHE A 45 1.20 -0.89 -12.93
C PHE A 45 2.71 -0.92 -12.87
N PRO A 46 3.37 -0.97 -14.01
CA PRO A 46 4.83 -1.16 -14.03
C PRO A 46 5.63 0.01 -13.45
N SER A 47 5.01 1.16 -13.24
CA SER A 47 5.73 2.26 -12.61
C SER A 47 5.95 2.01 -11.12
N VAL A 48 5.29 1.02 -10.53
CA VAL A 48 5.48 0.67 -9.13
C VAL A 48 6.48 -0.49 -9.08
N GLY A 49 7.62 -0.27 -8.42
CA GLY A 49 8.59 -1.33 -8.27
C GLY A 49 8.14 -2.36 -7.25
N LYS A 50 8.59 -3.59 -7.39
CA LYS A 50 8.18 -4.66 -6.50
C LYS A 50 8.60 -4.36 -5.06
N GLN A 51 9.85 -3.93 -4.87
CA GLN A 51 10.32 -3.65 -3.52
C GLN A 51 9.54 -2.51 -2.90
N HIS A 52 9.20 -1.50 -3.70
CA HIS A 52 8.40 -0.38 -3.22
C HIS A 52 7.04 -0.88 -2.70
N ALA A 53 6.38 -1.73 -3.48
CA ALA A 53 5.08 -2.25 -3.09
C ALA A 53 5.19 -3.10 -1.82
N ILE A 54 6.23 -3.91 -1.72
CA ILE A 54 6.44 -4.74 -0.54
C ILE A 54 6.65 -3.86 0.69
N GLU A 55 7.43 -2.79 0.56
CA GLU A 55 7.68 -1.92 1.70
C GLU A 55 6.43 -1.19 2.15
N VAL A 56 5.56 -0.83 1.20
CA VAL A 56 4.28 -0.24 1.58
C VAL A 56 3.43 -1.23 2.36
N LEU A 57 3.38 -2.47 1.90
CA LEU A 57 2.62 -3.50 2.60
C LEU A 57 3.19 -3.74 4.00
N GLU A 58 4.51 -3.78 4.12
CA GLU A 58 5.15 -3.96 5.41
C GLU A 58 4.87 -2.81 6.34
N TYR A 59 4.82 -1.61 5.81
CA TYR A 59 4.51 -0.45 6.62
C TYR A 59 3.13 -0.59 7.26
N PHE A 60 2.14 -0.98 6.47
CA PHE A 60 0.79 -1.16 7.03
C PHE A 60 0.72 -2.35 7.96
N GLU A 61 1.47 -3.39 7.68
CA GLU A 61 1.52 -4.54 8.59
C GLU A 61 2.06 -4.12 9.96
N LYS A 62 3.09 -3.30 9.97
CA LYS A 62 3.65 -2.82 11.23
C LYS A 62 2.66 -1.97 12.01
N LEU A 63 1.88 -1.16 11.31
CA LEU A 63 0.86 -0.38 11.99
C LEU A 63 -0.18 -1.26 12.65
N LEU A 64 -0.60 -2.32 11.96
CA LEU A 64 -1.58 -3.23 12.51
C LEU A 64 -1.03 -3.97 13.72
N ASN A 65 0.22 -4.41 13.65
CA ASN A 65 0.83 -5.10 14.76
C ASN A 65 0.97 -4.21 15.97
N PHE A 66 1.29 -2.94 15.76
CA PHE A 66 1.38 -2.02 16.86
C PHE A 66 0.04 -1.87 17.55
N HIS A 67 -1.03 -1.73 16.80
CA HIS A 67 -2.35 -1.55 17.37
C HIS A 67 -2.88 -2.84 17.98
N SER A 68 -2.60 -3.98 17.36
CA SER A 68 -3.15 -5.21 17.88
C SER A 68 -2.54 -5.61 19.21
N SER A 69 -1.33 -5.16 19.49
CA SER A 69 -0.72 -5.50 20.76
C SER A 69 -1.44 -4.84 21.92
N SER A 70 -2.23 -3.83 21.67
CA SER A 70 -2.94 -3.14 22.75
C SER A 70 -4.42 -3.45 22.77
N ASN A 71 -5.00 -3.95 21.70
CA ASN A 71 -6.44 -4.05 21.63
C ASN A 71 -6.98 -5.39 21.24
N VAL A 72 -6.35 -6.06 20.37
CA VAL A 72 -6.98 -7.17 19.70
C VAL A 72 -6.44 -8.44 20.27
N GLN A 73 -7.03 -8.91 21.30
CA GLN A 73 -6.48 -10.10 21.87
C GLN A 73 -7.43 -11.28 21.81
N SER A 74 -8.64 -11.07 21.53
CA SER A 74 -9.56 -12.19 21.63
C SER A 74 -10.33 -12.35 20.36
N VAL A 75 -9.66 -12.24 19.30
CA VAL A 75 -10.32 -12.39 18.03
C VAL A 75 -10.44 -13.82 17.70
N ALA A 76 -10.27 -14.65 18.35
CA ALA A 76 -10.30 -16.06 18.08
C ALA A 76 -11.42 -16.49 17.19
#